data_7b72ecfa9c0844d7e56c67977a041ad9
#
_entry.id   7b72ecfa9c0844d7e56c67977a041ad9
#
_cell.length_a   1.000
_cell.length_b   1.000
_cell.length_c   1.000
_cell.angle_alpha   90.00
_cell.angle_beta   90.00
_cell.angle_gamma   90.00
#
_symmetry.space_group_name_H-M   'P 1'
#
loop_
_entity.id
_entity.type
_entity.pdbx_description
1 polymer ?
#
loop_
_entity_poly.entity_id
_entity_poly.type
_entity_poly.pdbx_seq_one_letter_code
_entity_poly.pdbx_strand_id
1 'polypeptide(L)'
;EEEQRDLVTREHRFDIALLGRRLVAAMRWLDAEPGTRDLPIVLFGASTGAAAALRAAAERPEHVLTVVSRGGRPDLAGDALPAVRAPVLFVVGGQDHEVLRLNEEAARQLRVPHRLQVIPGATHLFEEPGTLERVADTVRDWCEQRLRAASPQDEQ
;
A
#
# COMPACT_ATOMS: atom_id res chain seq x y z
N GLU A 1 10.95 6.54 23.42
CA GLU A 1 12.35 6.91 23.07
C GLU A 1 12.50 7.12 21.55
N GLU A 2 12.07 6.16 20.70
CA GLU A 2 12.18 6.27 19.24
C GLU A 2 11.41 7.47 18.69
N GLU A 3 10.18 7.71 19.14
CA GLU A 3 9.36 8.83 18.70
C GLU A 3 10.04 10.18 18.98
N GLN A 4 10.61 10.34 20.19
CA GLN A 4 11.34 11.55 20.56
C GLN A 4 12.58 11.76 19.69
N ARG A 5 13.30 10.69 19.37
CA ARG A 5 14.44 10.74 18.46
C ARG A 5 13.99 11.13 17.04
N ASP A 6 12.91 10.53 16.56
CA ASP A 6 12.40 10.77 15.21
C ASP A 6 11.82 12.19 15.03
N LEU A 7 11.31 12.81 16.08
CA LEU A 7 10.90 14.23 16.06
C LEU A 7 12.07 15.17 15.72
N VAL A 8 13.30 14.79 16.08
CA VAL A 8 14.51 15.58 15.83
C VAL A 8 15.20 15.16 14.54
N THR A 9 15.45 13.84 14.38
CA THR A 9 16.27 13.30 13.29
C THR A 9 15.49 12.90 12.05
N ARG A 10 14.21 12.56 12.22
CA ARG A 10 13.32 11.97 11.19
C ARG A 10 13.84 10.65 10.60
N GLU A 11 14.84 10.02 11.22
CA GLU A 11 15.53 8.84 10.67
C GLU A 11 14.62 7.62 10.55
N HIS A 12 13.71 7.39 11.51
CA HIS A 12 12.86 6.19 11.52
C HIS A 12 11.73 6.25 10.49
N ARG A 13 11.11 7.42 10.28
CA ARG A 13 10.00 7.59 9.32
C ARG A 13 10.44 7.44 7.87
N PHE A 14 11.73 7.55 7.59
CA PHE A 14 12.30 7.37 6.26
C PHE A 14 13.11 6.08 6.11
N ASP A 15 13.24 5.29 7.18
CA ASP A 15 13.87 3.96 7.12
C ASP A 15 12.85 2.92 6.61
N ILE A 16 12.79 2.77 5.29
CA ILE A 16 11.85 1.85 4.63
C ILE A 16 12.10 0.41 5.07
N ALA A 17 13.35 0.01 5.29
CA ALA A 17 13.69 -1.34 5.73
C ALA A 17 13.14 -1.61 7.13
N LEU A 18 13.29 -0.67 8.07
CA LEU A 18 12.71 -0.76 9.41
C LEU A 18 11.19 -0.82 9.37
N LEU A 19 10.55 0.08 8.60
CA LEU A 19 9.10 0.12 8.47
C LEU A 19 8.55 -1.19 7.88
N GLY A 20 9.21 -1.73 6.85
CA GLY A 20 8.85 -3.02 6.25
C GLY A 20 8.95 -4.18 7.25
N ARG A 21 10.05 -4.26 8.03
CA ARG A 21 10.19 -5.29 9.09
C ARG A 21 9.10 -5.19 10.15
N ARG A 22 8.68 -3.99 10.53
CA ARG A 22 7.59 -3.77 11.49
C ARG A 22 6.26 -4.26 10.94
N LEU A 23 5.96 -4.01 9.67
CA LEU A 23 4.76 -4.53 9.03
C LEU A 23 4.78 -6.06 8.98
N VAL A 24 5.90 -6.67 8.61
CA VAL A 24 6.04 -8.14 8.61
C VAL A 24 5.84 -8.71 10.02
N ALA A 25 6.37 -8.06 11.05
CA ALA A 25 6.14 -8.46 12.42
C ALA A 25 4.66 -8.38 12.83
N ALA A 26 3.96 -7.31 12.42
CA ALA A 26 2.52 -7.16 12.65
C ALA A 26 1.71 -8.24 11.91
N MET A 27 2.07 -8.56 10.66
CA MET A 27 1.43 -9.64 9.90
C MET A 27 1.61 -11.00 10.59
N ARG A 28 2.81 -11.31 11.08
CA ARG A 28 3.08 -12.54 11.83
C ARG A 28 2.27 -12.63 13.13
N TRP A 29 2.09 -11.49 13.79
CA TRP A 29 1.25 -11.44 14.98
C TRP A 29 -0.22 -11.72 14.63
N LEU A 30 -0.75 -11.11 13.56
CA LEU A 30 -2.12 -11.38 13.08
C LEU A 30 -2.33 -12.87 12.72
N ASP A 31 -1.33 -13.52 12.12
CA ASP A 31 -1.39 -14.95 11.79
C ASP A 31 -1.40 -15.85 13.03
N ALA A 32 -0.80 -15.39 14.11
CA ALA A 32 -0.77 -16.15 15.37
C ALA A 32 -2.05 -15.99 16.21
N GLU A 33 -2.79 -14.89 16.02
CA GLU A 33 -4.00 -14.59 16.79
C GLU A 33 -5.22 -15.34 16.26
N PRO A 34 -5.93 -16.14 17.09
CA PRO A 34 -7.09 -16.92 16.63
C PRO A 34 -8.20 -16.09 15.99
N GLY A 35 -8.36 -14.84 16.41
CA GLY A 35 -9.41 -13.95 15.89
C GLY A 35 -9.09 -13.30 14.54
N THR A 36 -7.85 -13.36 14.06
CA THR A 36 -7.42 -12.65 12.84
C THR A 36 -6.70 -13.53 11.82
N ARG A 37 -6.17 -14.69 12.23
CA ARG A 37 -5.33 -15.53 11.37
C ARG A 37 -5.97 -15.97 10.06
N ASP A 38 -7.29 -16.08 10.02
CA ASP A 38 -8.04 -16.51 8.83
C ASP A 38 -8.61 -15.31 8.03
N LEU A 39 -8.32 -14.08 8.45
CA LEU A 39 -8.77 -12.88 7.76
C LEU A 39 -7.81 -12.49 6.63
N PRO A 40 -8.33 -12.04 5.48
CA PRO A 40 -7.48 -11.49 4.42
C PRO A 40 -6.82 -10.19 4.88
N ILE A 41 -5.54 -10.02 4.58
CA ILE A 41 -4.77 -8.83 4.95
C ILE A 41 -4.72 -7.86 3.78
N VAL A 42 -5.10 -6.61 4.02
CA VAL A 42 -4.86 -5.48 3.13
C VAL A 42 -3.76 -4.60 3.73
N LEU A 43 -2.72 -4.34 2.96
CA LEU A 43 -1.67 -3.40 3.36
C LEU A 43 -1.95 -2.03 2.74
N PHE A 44 -2.16 -1.03 3.58
CA PHE A 44 -2.36 0.35 3.18
C PHE A 44 -1.16 1.20 3.59
N GLY A 45 -0.55 1.90 2.64
CA GLY A 45 0.57 2.79 2.90
C GLY A 45 0.41 4.15 2.23
N ALA A 46 0.79 5.20 2.94
CA ALA A 46 0.87 6.56 2.42
C ALA A 46 2.32 7.04 2.38
N SER A 47 2.69 7.81 1.36
CA SER A 47 4.05 8.34 1.19
C SER A 47 5.11 7.22 1.31
N THR A 48 6.09 7.35 2.22
CA THR A 48 7.11 6.31 2.50
C THR A 48 6.50 4.99 3.00
N GLY A 49 5.35 5.04 3.67
CA GLY A 49 4.63 3.85 4.12
C GLY A 49 4.17 2.93 2.99
N ALA A 50 3.96 3.47 1.79
CA ALA A 50 3.63 2.65 0.62
C ALA A 50 4.80 1.74 0.20
N ALA A 51 6.03 2.24 0.25
CA ALA A 51 7.22 1.44 -0.01
C ALA A 51 7.39 0.31 1.03
N ALA A 52 7.15 0.61 2.30
CA ALA A 52 7.18 -0.39 3.37
C ALA A 52 6.11 -1.47 3.17
N ALA A 53 4.88 -1.09 2.77
CA ALA A 53 3.80 -2.02 2.46
C ALA A 53 4.15 -2.95 1.29
N LEU A 54 4.72 -2.42 0.21
CA LEU A 54 5.16 -3.19 -0.96
C LEU A 54 6.29 -4.16 -0.60
N ARG A 55 7.27 -3.75 0.22
CA ARG A 55 8.33 -4.64 0.71
C ARG A 55 7.77 -5.77 1.59
N ALA A 56 6.86 -5.46 2.50
CA ALA A 56 6.21 -6.47 3.34
C ALA A 56 5.40 -7.46 2.50
N ALA A 57 4.66 -6.97 1.50
CA ALA A 57 3.92 -7.83 0.56
C ALA A 57 4.82 -8.73 -0.29
N ALA A 58 6.00 -8.26 -0.68
CA ALA A 58 6.98 -9.06 -1.39
C ALA A 58 7.62 -10.14 -0.51
N GLU A 59 7.83 -9.87 0.78
CA GLU A 59 8.39 -10.82 1.75
C GLU A 59 7.38 -11.90 2.16
N ARG A 60 6.08 -11.55 2.25
CA ARG A 60 5.01 -12.48 2.65
C ARG A 60 3.86 -12.49 1.64
N PRO A 61 4.10 -12.95 0.43
CA PRO A 61 3.15 -12.81 -0.68
C PRO A 61 1.84 -13.59 -0.49
N GLU A 62 1.87 -14.70 0.24
CA GLU A 62 0.71 -15.59 0.43
C GLU A 62 -0.33 -15.04 1.42
N HIS A 63 0.01 -14.03 2.21
CA HIS A 63 -0.86 -13.50 3.26
C HIS A 63 -1.53 -12.17 2.89
N VAL A 64 -1.19 -11.59 1.73
CA VAL A 64 -1.67 -10.28 1.32
C VAL A 64 -2.70 -10.38 0.21
N LEU A 65 -3.92 -9.92 0.50
CA LEU A 65 -4.98 -9.82 -0.49
C LEU A 65 -4.69 -8.73 -1.54
N THR A 66 -4.25 -7.57 -1.08
CA THR A 66 -3.92 -6.44 -1.93
C THR A 66 -3.08 -5.40 -1.18
N VAL A 67 -2.35 -4.59 -1.94
CA VAL A 67 -1.64 -3.41 -1.43
C VAL A 67 -2.30 -2.16 -1.98
N VAL A 68 -2.51 -1.17 -1.12
CA VAL A 68 -3.01 0.16 -1.49
C VAL A 68 -1.95 1.21 -1.15
N SER A 69 -1.57 1.99 -2.14
CA SER A 69 -0.63 3.11 -2.03
C SER A 69 -1.36 4.43 -2.25
N ARG A 70 -1.43 5.29 -1.24
CA ARG A 70 -2.00 6.62 -1.34
C ARG A 70 -0.91 7.69 -1.37
N GLY A 71 -0.78 8.42 -2.46
CA GLY A 71 0.30 9.41 -2.63
C GLY A 71 1.66 8.83 -2.28
N GLY A 72 1.89 7.56 -2.65
CA GLY A 72 3.00 6.78 -2.18
C GLY A 72 4.30 7.05 -2.92
N ARG A 73 5.40 6.60 -2.31
CA ARG A 73 6.74 6.53 -2.87
C ARG A 73 7.11 5.07 -3.15
N PRO A 74 6.41 4.39 -4.10
CA PRO A 74 6.65 2.99 -4.43
C PRO A 74 8.05 2.75 -5.01
N ASP A 75 8.66 3.76 -5.60
CA ASP A 75 10.05 3.77 -6.08
C ASP A 75 11.05 3.38 -4.97
N LEU A 76 10.77 3.77 -3.72
CA LEU A 76 11.59 3.41 -2.56
C LEU A 76 11.51 1.93 -2.15
N ALA A 77 10.57 1.17 -2.72
CA ALA A 77 10.53 -0.29 -2.55
C ALA A 77 11.60 -0.99 -3.42
N GLY A 78 12.07 -0.34 -4.48
CA GLY A 78 13.19 -0.82 -5.30
C GLY A 78 13.01 -2.25 -5.81
N ASP A 79 13.99 -3.10 -5.55
CA ASP A 79 14.04 -4.49 -6.00
C ASP A 79 12.89 -5.37 -5.47
N ALA A 80 12.11 -4.91 -4.51
CA ALA A 80 10.95 -5.64 -4.02
C ALA A 80 9.77 -5.61 -5.01
N LEU A 81 9.66 -4.59 -5.87
CA LEU A 81 8.52 -4.42 -6.79
C LEU A 81 8.26 -5.65 -7.67
N PRO A 82 9.24 -6.25 -8.36
CA PRO A 82 8.99 -7.44 -9.18
C PRO A 82 8.61 -8.70 -8.38
N ALA A 83 8.86 -8.71 -7.07
CA ALA A 83 8.56 -9.83 -6.18
C ALA A 83 7.16 -9.72 -5.52
N VAL A 84 6.48 -8.58 -5.63
CA VAL A 84 5.10 -8.43 -5.14
C VAL A 84 4.19 -9.38 -5.92
N ARG A 85 3.35 -10.13 -5.19
CA ARG A 85 2.38 -11.09 -5.75
C ARG A 85 0.93 -10.64 -5.61
N ALA A 86 0.65 -9.79 -4.65
CA ALA A 86 -0.69 -9.23 -4.44
C ALA A 86 -0.99 -8.13 -5.48
N PRO A 87 -2.24 -8.00 -5.94
CA PRO A 87 -2.66 -6.85 -6.74
C PRO A 87 -2.41 -5.52 -6.03
N VAL A 88 -2.09 -4.47 -6.79
CA VAL A 88 -1.73 -3.16 -6.24
C VAL A 88 -2.63 -2.06 -6.77
N LEU A 89 -3.15 -1.23 -5.88
CA LEU A 89 -3.81 0.04 -6.21
C LEU A 89 -2.91 1.20 -5.83
N PHE A 90 -2.59 2.04 -6.82
CA PHE A 90 -1.97 3.35 -6.61
C PHE A 90 -3.03 4.44 -6.71
N VAL A 91 -3.13 5.31 -5.70
CA VAL A 91 -4.00 6.50 -5.70
C VAL A 91 -3.12 7.72 -5.55
N VAL A 92 -3.13 8.61 -6.54
CA VAL A 92 -2.24 9.77 -6.60
C VAL A 92 -3.04 11.02 -6.93
N GLY A 93 -2.67 12.15 -6.32
CA GLY A 93 -3.25 13.45 -6.63
C GLY A 93 -2.83 13.93 -8.02
N GLY A 94 -3.77 14.43 -8.81
CA GLY A 94 -3.50 14.91 -10.17
C GLY A 94 -2.56 16.12 -10.24
N GLN A 95 -2.41 16.86 -9.14
CA GLN A 95 -1.47 17.99 -9.02
C GLN A 95 -0.11 17.57 -8.43
N ASP A 96 0.04 16.32 -7.99
CA ASP A 96 1.29 15.77 -7.47
C ASP A 96 2.11 15.11 -8.60
N HIS A 97 2.57 15.94 -9.52
CA HIS A 97 3.14 15.48 -10.80
C HIS A 97 4.39 14.61 -10.64
N GLU A 98 5.26 14.92 -9.67
CA GLU A 98 6.46 14.12 -9.44
C GLU A 98 6.10 12.74 -8.89
N VAL A 99 5.23 12.67 -7.89
CA VAL A 99 4.77 11.41 -7.31
C VAL A 99 4.00 10.59 -8.35
N LEU A 100 3.19 11.24 -9.19
CA LEU A 100 2.50 10.57 -10.28
C LEU A 100 3.48 9.85 -11.22
N ARG A 101 4.54 10.53 -11.67
CA ARG A 101 5.58 9.95 -12.52
C ARG A 101 6.29 8.76 -11.83
N LEU A 102 6.62 8.90 -10.55
CA LEU A 102 7.25 7.82 -9.78
C LEU A 102 6.34 6.59 -9.63
N ASN A 103 5.04 6.81 -9.48
CA ASN A 103 4.06 5.71 -9.42
C ASN A 103 3.88 5.02 -10.78
N GLU A 104 3.89 5.76 -11.89
CA GLU A 104 3.88 5.19 -13.24
C GLU A 104 5.11 4.32 -13.51
N GLU A 105 6.29 4.78 -13.10
CA GLU A 105 7.55 4.04 -13.26
C GLU A 105 7.55 2.75 -12.40
N ALA A 106 7.08 2.82 -11.16
CA ALA A 106 6.97 1.68 -10.28
C ALA A 106 5.93 0.66 -10.80
N ALA A 107 4.81 1.12 -11.32
CA ALA A 107 3.77 0.27 -11.90
C ALA A 107 4.31 -0.60 -13.04
N ARG A 108 5.22 -0.08 -13.88
CA ARG A 108 5.86 -0.84 -14.97
C ARG A 108 6.75 -1.99 -14.47
N GLN A 109 7.20 -1.96 -13.22
CA GLN A 109 8.04 -3.00 -12.62
C GLN A 109 7.21 -4.11 -11.96
N LEU A 110 5.94 -3.88 -11.71
CA LEU A 110 5.04 -4.88 -11.15
C LEU A 110 4.71 -5.96 -12.20
N ARG A 111 4.66 -7.22 -11.73
CA ARG A 111 4.27 -8.39 -12.53
C ARG A 111 2.87 -8.90 -12.19
N VAL A 112 2.10 -8.10 -11.47
CA VAL A 112 0.77 -8.43 -10.97
C VAL A 112 -0.27 -7.42 -11.48
N PRO A 113 -1.56 -7.75 -11.45
CA PRO A 113 -2.61 -6.78 -11.75
C PRO A 113 -2.45 -5.54 -10.88
N HIS A 114 -2.48 -4.38 -11.49
CA HIS A 114 -2.41 -3.10 -10.80
C HIS A 114 -3.28 -2.05 -11.47
N ARG A 115 -3.61 -1.01 -10.70
CA ARG A 115 -4.37 0.14 -11.18
C ARG A 115 -3.75 1.42 -10.63
N LEU A 116 -3.60 2.40 -11.48
CA LEU A 116 -3.23 3.77 -11.09
C LEU A 116 -4.47 4.65 -11.22
N GLN A 117 -4.96 5.13 -10.09
CA GLN A 117 -6.09 6.04 -10.01
C GLN A 117 -5.60 7.44 -9.69
N VAL A 118 -5.81 8.37 -10.62
CA VAL A 118 -5.52 9.78 -10.42
C VAL A 118 -6.77 10.47 -9.87
N ILE A 119 -6.62 11.25 -8.79
CA ILE A 119 -7.69 12.07 -8.23
C ILE A 119 -7.52 13.49 -8.76
N PRO A 120 -8.38 13.95 -9.68
CA PRO A 120 -8.26 15.27 -10.30
C PRO A 120 -8.27 16.39 -9.28
N GLY A 121 -7.36 17.36 -9.43
CA GLY A 121 -7.27 18.54 -8.57
C GLY A 121 -6.62 18.30 -7.21
N ALA A 122 -6.39 17.06 -6.80
CA ALA A 122 -5.78 16.75 -5.51
C ALA A 122 -4.26 17.00 -5.52
N THR A 123 -3.76 17.58 -4.43
CA THR A 123 -2.34 17.67 -4.11
C THR A 123 -1.88 16.44 -3.31
N HIS A 124 -0.65 16.43 -2.84
CA HIS A 124 -0.05 15.28 -2.14
C HIS A 124 -0.82 14.79 -0.92
N LEU A 125 -1.39 15.71 -0.13
CA LEU A 125 -2.08 15.39 1.12
C LEU A 125 -3.60 15.24 0.96
N PHE A 126 -4.14 15.48 -0.24
CA PHE A 126 -5.59 15.40 -0.52
C PHE A 126 -6.41 16.32 0.41
N GLU A 127 -5.94 17.56 0.59
CA GLU A 127 -6.58 18.54 1.46
C GLU A 127 -7.74 19.28 0.79
N GLU A 128 -7.83 19.18 -0.53
CA GLU A 128 -8.90 19.83 -1.29
C GLU A 128 -10.26 19.17 -1.00
N PRO A 129 -11.33 19.95 -0.93
CA PRO A 129 -12.67 19.44 -0.61
C PRO A 129 -13.08 18.25 -1.50
N GLY A 130 -13.53 17.15 -0.89
CA GLY A 130 -14.02 15.95 -1.58
C GLY A 130 -12.94 15.04 -2.15
N THR A 131 -11.64 15.39 -2.08
CA THR A 131 -10.58 14.57 -2.63
C THR A 131 -10.29 13.34 -1.77
N LEU A 132 -10.29 13.50 -0.45
CA LEU A 132 -10.06 12.39 0.47
C LEU A 132 -11.22 11.39 0.48
N GLU A 133 -12.45 11.87 0.35
CA GLU A 133 -13.64 11.04 0.18
C GLU A 133 -13.55 10.19 -1.10
N ARG A 134 -13.08 10.79 -2.20
CA ARG A 134 -12.82 10.04 -3.45
C ARG A 134 -11.75 8.97 -3.29
N VAL A 135 -10.70 9.24 -2.51
CA VAL A 135 -9.70 8.23 -2.15
C VAL A 135 -10.37 7.08 -1.41
N ALA A 136 -11.16 7.38 -0.38
CA ALA A 136 -11.84 6.38 0.44
C ALA A 136 -12.78 5.50 -0.39
N ASP A 137 -13.60 6.10 -1.26
CA ASP A 137 -14.49 5.37 -2.18
C ASP A 137 -13.72 4.47 -3.14
N THR A 138 -12.65 5.00 -3.74
CA THR A 138 -11.80 4.24 -4.66
C THR A 138 -11.17 3.02 -3.98
N VAL A 139 -10.66 3.21 -2.76
CA VAL A 139 -10.04 2.13 -1.97
C VAL A 139 -11.07 1.10 -1.55
N ARG A 140 -12.23 1.53 -1.05
CA ARG A 140 -13.33 0.63 -0.70
C ARG A 140 -13.73 -0.25 -1.88
N ASP A 141 -14.03 0.35 -3.03
CA ASP A 141 -14.49 -0.36 -4.22
C ASP A 141 -13.43 -1.36 -4.72
N TRP A 142 -12.16 -0.98 -4.67
CA TRP A 142 -11.05 -1.87 -5.00
C TRP A 142 -10.96 -3.06 -4.04
N CYS A 143 -10.99 -2.83 -2.73
CA CYS A 143 -10.90 -3.89 -1.73
C CYS A 143 -12.09 -4.86 -1.83
N GLU A 144 -13.31 -4.36 -2.03
CA GLU A 144 -14.48 -5.20 -2.23
C GLU A 144 -14.35 -6.10 -3.47
N GLN A 145 -13.82 -5.56 -4.59
CA GLN A 145 -13.57 -6.36 -5.79
C GLN A 145 -12.55 -7.47 -5.53
N ARG A 146 -11.49 -7.19 -4.76
CA ARG A 146 -10.48 -8.21 -4.41
C ARG A 146 -11.04 -9.28 -3.47
N LEU A 147 -11.85 -8.90 -2.50
CA LEU A 147 -12.52 -9.83 -1.61
C LEU A 147 -13.45 -10.79 -2.37
N ARG A 148 -14.28 -10.25 -3.27
CA ARG A 148 -15.15 -11.07 -4.11
C ARG A 148 -14.37 -12.03 -5.02
N ALA A 149 -13.25 -11.59 -5.57
CA ALA A 149 -12.40 -12.42 -6.43
C ALA A 149 -11.65 -13.52 -5.66
N ALA A 150 -11.40 -13.32 -4.36
CA ALA A 150 -10.74 -14.29 -3.48
C ALA A 150 -11.72 -15.26 -2.81
N SER A 151 -13.01 -14.93 -2.75
CA SER A 151 -14.05 -15.84 -2.24
C SER A 151 -14.26 -16.96 -3.26
N PRO A 152 -14.28 -18.24 -2.84
CA PRO A 152 -14.68 -19.34 -3.74
C PRO A 152 -16.05 -19.01 -4.34
N GLN A 153 -16.17 -19.05 -5.66
CA GLN A 153 -17.50 -19.09 -6.26
C GLN A 153 -18.10 -20.41 -5.81
N ASP A 154 -19.19 -20.35 -5.03
CA ASP A 154 -20.03 -21.51 -4.81
C ASP A 154 -20.45 -22.01 -6.20
N GLU A 155 -19.81 -23.09 -6.66
CA GLU A 155 -20.26 -23.83 -7.83
C GLU A 155 -21.66 -24.35 -7.52
N GLN A 156 -22.66 -23.72 -8.11
CA GLN A 156 -24.00 -24.28 -8.21
C GLN A 156 -24.08 -25.28 -9.37
#